data_206c3130a8c41a5604fb680d59bcdcd0
#
_entry.id   206c3130a8c41a5604fb680d59bcdcd0
#
_cell.length_a   1.000
_cell.length_b   1.000
_cell.length_c   1.000
_cell.angle_alpha   90.00
_cell.angle_beta   90.00
_cell.angle_gamma   90.00
#
_symmetry.space_group_name_H-M   'P 1'
#
loop_
_entity.id
_entity.type
_entity.pdbx_description
1 polymer ?
#
loop_
_entity_poly.entity_id
_entity_poly.type
_entity_poly.pdbx_seq_one_letter_code
_entity_poly.pdbx_strand_id
1 'polypeptide(L)'
;MEASEHILVEGLSKAFPHRGRSLEALRRLDLRVGRGEFVSVIGLSGCGKSTLLRIVGGLLEPSAGRVRIDGRSPRDAQKDKDIGLVFQDPSLLPWRTVLGNVRLPLEVNRIDGRRPRFRPQELLELVGLSAFADYHPYQLSGGMQQRVAIARALVFQPSLLLMDEPFGALDEITRSAMRYELLRVWQTTRSDRPKTVLFVTHSIAEAIALSDRVVVLTPRPGQVRAVINIELPRPRDESLERSSRFLDYAQELRNLLKEESP
;
A
#
# COMPACT_ATOMS: atom_id res chain seq x y z
N MET A 1 -1.57 25.91 -4.10
CA MET A 1 -1.96 25.33 -2.79
C MET A 1 -1.01 24.19 -2.53
N GLU A 2 -0.10 24.31 -1.57
CA GLU A 2 0.72 23.16 -1.15
C GLU A 2 -0.22 22.05 -0.67
N ALA A 3 -0.09 20.87 -1.24
CA ALA A 3 -0.85 19.70 -0.79
C ALA A 3 -0.52 19.48 0.69
N SER A 4 -1.53 19.49 1.56
CA SER A 4 -1.30 19.26 2.99
C SER A 4 -0.62 17.91 3.18
N GLU A 5 0.50 17.92 3.91
CA GLU A 5 1.29 16.75 4.24
C GLU A 5 0.44 15.74 5.02
N HIS A 6 0.39 14.49 4.56
CA HIS A 6 -0.34 13.42 5.23
C HIS A 6 0.60 12.47 5.97
N ILE A 7 1.72 12.07 5.35
CA ILE A 7 2.76 11.27 5.98
C ILE A 7 4.06 12.08 6.01
N LEU A 8 4.64 12.22 7.19
CA LEU A 8 5.96 12.79 7.40
C LEU A 8 6.86 11.74 8.05
N VAL A 9 7.97 11.43 7.39
CA VAL A 9 9.04 10.57 7.91
C VAL A 9 10.30 11.41 7.97
N GLU A 10 10.93 11.47 9.15
CA GLU A 10 12.11 12.30 9.38
C GLU A 10 13.22 11.48 10.05
N GLY A 11 14.36 11.38 9.37
CA GLY A 11 15.57 10.73 9.85
C GLY A 11 15.36 9.27 10.28
N LEU A 12 14.40 8.57 9.67
CA LEU A 12 13.96 7.25 10.09
C LEU A 12 15.07 6.22 9.93
N SER A 13 15.42 5.55 11.03
CA SER A 13 16.34 4.42 11.03
C SER A 13 15.74 3.22 11.75
N LYS A 14 16.06 2.02 11.27
CA LYS A 14 15.66 0.76 11.90
C LYS A 14 16.77 -0.25 11.83
N ALA A 15 17.15 -0.73 13.00
CA ALA A 15 18.10 -1.83 13.18
C ALA A 15 17.45 -2.98 13.95
N PHE A 16 17.83 -4.20 13.62
CA PHE A 16 17.40 -5.43 14.28
C PHE A 16 18.60 -6.13 14.90
N PRO A 17 18.48 -6.68 16.12
CA PRO A 17 19.51 -7.54 16.68
C PRO A 17 19.61 -8.82 15.84
N HIS A 18 20.82 -9.18 15.44
CA HIS A 18 21.09 -10.40 14.67
C HIS A 18 22.42 -11.02 15.07
N ARG A 19 22.40 -12.19 15.70
CA ARG A 19 23.60 -12.99 16.08
C ARG A 19 24.70 -12.15 16.75
N GLY A 20 24.34 -11.34 17.75
CA GLY A 20 25.29 -10.47 18.46
C GLY A 20 25.74 -9.22 17.70
N ARG A 21 25.20 -8.98 16.50
CA ARG A 21 25.44 -7.76 15.68
C ARG A 21 24.12 -7.01 15.47
N SER A 22 24.20 -5.77 15.03
CA SER A 22 23.06 -4.97 14.61
C SER A 22 22.93 -5.00 13.10
N LEU A 23 21.79 -5.44 12.59
CA LEU A 23 21.46 -5.43 11.17
C LEU A 23 20.62 -4.19 10.87
N GLU A 24 21.21 -3.19 10.23
CA GLU A 24 20.50 -1.97 9.86
C GLU A 24 19.68 -2.21 8.59
N ALA A 25 18.35 -2.10 8.72
CA ALA A 25 17.41 -2.27 7.62
C ALA A 25 17.12 -0.95 6.91
N LEU A 26 16.99 0.15 7.67
CA LEU A 26 16.77 1.50 7.17
C LEU A 26 17.73 2.46 7.86
N ARG A 27 18.24 3.46 7.11
CA ARG A 27 19.18 4.46 7.60
C ARG A 27 18.76 5.85 7.18
N ARG A 28 18.45 6.73 8.16
CA ARG A 28 18.15 8.16 7.97
C ARG A 28 17.25 8.44 6.76
N LEU A 29 16.13 7.71 6.67
CA LEU A 29 15.18 7.86 5.57
C LEU A 29 14.26 9.05 5.86
N ASP A 30 14.17 9.96 4.89
CA ASP A 30 13.23 11.07 4.89
C ASP A 30 12.23 10.88 3.76
N LEU A 31 10.91 11.04 4.07
CA LEU A 31 9.85 10.90 3.08
C LEU A 31 8.65 11.78 3.49
N ARG A 32 8.12 12.52 2.52
CA ARG A 32 6.87 13.27 2.67
C ARG A 32 5.87 12.79 1.64
N VAL A 33 4.65 12.53 2.08
CA VAL A 33 3.54 12.13 1.20
C VAL A 33 2.38 13.08 1.40
N GLY A 34 1.91 13.66 0.32
CA GLY A 34 0.76 14.56 0.29
C GLY A 34 -0.56 13.82 0.52
N ARG A 35 -1.57 14.55 0.99
CA ARG A 35 -2.91 13.99 1.15
C ARG A 35 -3.53 13.66 -0.21
N GLY A 36 -4.07 12.45 -0.34
CA GLY A 36 -4.68 11.95 -1.58
C GLY A 36 -3.67 11.55 -2.65
N GLU A 37 -2.39 11.48 -2.32
CA GLU A 37 -1.33 11.06 -3.22
C GLU A 37 -1.20 9.52 -3.21
N PHE A 38 -0.93 8.95 -4.37
CA PHE A 38 -0.56 7.55 -4.51
C PHE A 38 0.96 7.46 -4.69
N VAL A 39 1.68 7.00 -3.68
CA VAL A 39 3.15 6.87 -3.69
C VAL A 39 3.55 5.41 -3.67
N SER A 40 4.34 4.99 -4.67
CA SER A 40 4.99 3.68 -4.62
C SER A 40 6.41 3.77 -4.09
N VAL A 41 6.79 2.77 -3.31
CA VAL A 41 8.18 2.55 -2.84
C VAL A 41 8.71 1.29 -3.51
N ILE A 42 9.77 1.44 -4.32
CA ILE A 42 10.43 0.33 -5.01
C ILE A 42 11.88 0.18 -4.54
N GLY A 43 12.45 -0.99 -4.76
CA GLY A 43 13.84 -1.30 -4.43
C GLY A 43 14.06 -2.81 -4.44
N LEU A 44 15.31 -3.23 -4.35
CA LEU A 44 15.68 -4.65 -4.34
C LEU A 44 15.08 -5.39 -3.15
N SER A 45 15.00 -6.72 -3.24
CA SER A 45 14.53 -7.55 -2.13
C SER A 45 15.40 -7.34 -0.89
N GLY A 46 14.76 -7.20 0.27
CA GLY A 46 15.45 -6.99 1.55
C GLY A 46 15.99 -5.56 1.79
N CYS A 47 15.71 -4.58 0.94
CA CYS A 47 16.15 -3.18 1.15
C CYS A 47 15.37 -2.41 2.23
N GLY A 48 14.34 -3.00 2.86
CA GLY A 48 13.64 -2.37 3.98
C GLY A 48 12.24 -1.83 3.65
N LYS A 49 11.69 -2.03 2.45
CA LYS A 49 10.35 -1.55 2.05
C LYS A 49 9.24 -1.93 3.04
N SER A 50 9.09 -3.22 3.33
CA SER A 50 8.10 -3.71 4.29
C SER A 50 8.38 -3.23 5.72
N THR A 51 9.66 -2.98 6.07
CA THR A 51 10.04 -2.38 7.35
C THR A 51 9.52 -0.95 7.45
N LEU A 52 9.74 -0.14 6.40
CA LEU A 52 9.19 1.22 6.32
C LEU A 52 7.67 1.20 6.46
N LEU A 53 6.99 0.36 5.68
CA LEU A 53 5.53 0.26 5.70
C LEU A 53 4.99 -0.14 7.07
N ARG A 54 5.62 -1.11 7.75
CA ARG A 54 5.23 -1.53 9.11
C ARG A 54 5.44 -0.45 10.15
N ILE A 55 6.48 0.38 10.02
CA ILE A 55 6.71 1.52 10.93
C ILE A 55 5.65 2.60 10.68
N VAL A 56 5.37 2.95 9.42
CA VAL A 56 4.30 3.90 9.07
C VAL A 56 2.93 3.36 9.54
N GLY A 57 2.71 2.05 9.48
CA GLY A 57 1.49 1.40 9.97
C GLY A 57 1.39 1.27 11.51
N GLY A 58 2.40 1.73 12.27
CA GLY A 58 2.40 1.60 13.73
C GLY A 58 2.56 0.17 14.26
N LEU A 59 2.98 -0.76 13.39
CA LEU A 59 3.22 -2.17 13.75
C LEU A 59 4.64 -2.43 14.25
N LEU A 60 5.55 -1.49 13.99
CA LEU A 60 6.96 -1.59 14.35
C LEU A 60 7.47 -0.23 14.78
N GLU A 61 8.20 -0.18 15.91
CA GLU A 61 8.83 1.04 16.37
C GLU A 61 10.14 1.31 15.61
N PRO A 62 10.44 2.57 15.25
CA PRO A 62 11.73 2.94 14.71
C PRO A 62 12.84 2.80 15.77
N SER A 63 14.10 2.65 15.34
CA SER A 63 15.27 2.72 16.23
C SER A 63 15.72 4.17 16.45
N ALA A 64 15.51 5.04 15.45
CA ALA A 64 15.74 6.49 15.51
C ALA A 64 14.87 7.22 14.48
N GLY A 65 14.71 8.52 14.62
CA GLY A 65 13.84 9.34 13.79
C GLY A 65 12.39 9.26 14.22
N ARG A 66 11.49 9.78 13.39
CA ARG A 66 10.05 9.83 13.71
C ARG A 66 9.18 9.72 12.47
N VAL A 67 7.95 9.23 12.68
CA VAL A 67 6.87 9.21 11.67
C VAL A 67 5.65 9.91 12.24
N ARG A 68 5.01 10.72 11.42
CA ARG A 68 3.73 11.37 11.73
C ARG A 68 2.73 11.12 10.61
N ILE A 69 1.46 10.93 10.98
CA ILE A 69 0.32 10.80 10.09
C ILE A 69 -0.69 11.85 10.51
N ASP A 70 -0.91 12.86 9.67
CA ASP A 70 -1.69 14.05 10.04
C ASP A 70 -1.23 14.68 11.38
N GLY A 71 0.08 14.79 11.57
CA GLY A 71 0.67 15.32 12.80
C GLY A 71 0.61 14.38 14.02
N ARG A 72 -0.11 13.24 13.96
CA ARG A 72 -0.26 12.25 15.04
C ARG A 72 0.77 11.12 14.92
N SER A 73 0.94 10.37 16.00
CA SER A 73 1.75 9.14 15.93
C SER A 73 1.05 8.07 15.07
N PRO A 74 1.81 7.15 14.42
CA PRO A 74 1.21 6.01 13.72
C PRO A 74 0.29 5.16 14.61
N ARG A 75 0.63 5.00 15.89
CA ARG A 75 -0.20 4.26 16.85
C ARG A 75 -1.55 4.92 17.10
N ASP A 76 -1.59 6.25 17.19
CA ASP A 76 -2.84 6.97 17.39
C ASP A 76 -3.70 6.93 16.13
N ALA A 77 -3.11 7.11 14.95
CA ALA A 77 -3.81 6.95 13.68
C ALA A 77 -4.38 5.51 13.51
N GLN A 78 -3.64 4.48 13.98
CA GLN A 78 -4.11 3.08 13.98
C GLN A 78 -5.29 2.88 14.96
N LYS A 79 -5.23 3.43 16.18
CA LYS A 79 -6.33 3.38 17.15
C LYS A 79 -7.60 4.02 16.58
N ASP A 80 -7.45 5.12 15.88
CA ASP A 80 -8.54 5.84 15.22
C ASP A 80 -9.05 5.17 13.94
N LYS A 81 -8.46 4.03 13.53
CA LYS A 81 -8.79 3.28 12.30
C LYS A 81 -8.60 4.11 11.02
N ASP A 82 -7.71 5.08 11.06
CA ASP A 82 -7.36 5.91 9.89
C ASP A 82 -6.37 5.22 8.95
N ILE A 83 -5.84 4.04 9.34
CA ILE A 83 -4.91 3.23 8.54
C ILE A 83 -5.56 1.91 8.15
N GLY A 84 -5.65 1.65 6.84
CA GLY A 84 -5.96 0.34 6.27
C GLY A 84 -4.67 -0.36 5.82
N LEU A 85 -4.54 -1.65 6.14
CA LEU A 85 -3.37 -2.47 5.80
C LEU A 85 -3.78 -3.61 4.87
N VAL A 86 -3.04 -3.76 3.78
CA VAL A 86 -3.15 -4.89 2.84
C VAL A 86 -1.77 -5.51 2.71
N PHE A 87 -1.65 -6.79 3.03
CA PHE A 87 -0.41 -7.55 2.94
C PHE A 87 -0.33 -8.37 1.66
N GLN A 88 0.84 -8.88 1.34
CA GLN A 88 1.08 -9.79 0.23
C GLN A 88 0.22 -11.07 0.36
N ASP A 89 0.18 -11.66 1.56
CA ASP A 89 -0.79 -12.69 1.91
C ASP A 89 -2.11 -12.02 2.30
N PRO A 90 -3.24 -12.34 1.65
CA PRO A 90 -4.55 -11.79 2.00
C PRO A 90 -4.96 -12.04 3.44
N SER A 91 -4.36 -13.04 4.11
CA SER A 91 -4.59 -13.43 5.51
C SER A 91 -6.09 -13.48 5.85
N LEU A 92 -6.86 -14.14 4.97
CA LEU A 92 -8.28 -14.36 5.20
C LEU A 92 -8.47 -15.51 6.19
N LEU A 93 -9.47 -15.38 7.06
CA LEU A 93 -9.85 -16.44 7.98
C LEU A 93 -10.56 -17.56 7.20
N PRO A 94 -9.96 -18.77 7.08
CA PRO A 94 -10.48 -19.82 6.20
C PRO A 94 -11.82 -20.40 6.63
N TRP A 95 -12.16 -20.26 7.92
CA TRP A 95 -13.44 -20.69 8.49
C TRP A 95 -14.56 -19.64 8.40
N ARG A 96 -14.29 -18.48 7.84
CA ARG A 96 -15.28 -17.42 7.59
C ARG A 96 -15.56 -17.30 6.11
N THR A 97 -16.80 -16.95 5.80
CA THR A 97 -17.17 -16.58 4.43
C THR A 97 -16.48 -15.30 4.00
N VAL A 98 -16.54 -14.99 2.71
CA VAL A 98 -16.04 -13.73 2.12
C VAL A 98 -16.64 -12.53 2.85
N LEU A 99 -17.98 -12.48 3.00
CA LEU A 99 -18.65 -11.43 3.74
C LEU A 99 -18.23 -11.39 5.22
N GLY A 100 -18.05 -12.56 5.83
CA GLY A 100 -17.57 -12.69 7.21
C GLY A 100 -16.16 -12.14 7.40
N ASN A 101 -15.28 -12.31 6.42
CA ASN A 101 -13.94 -11.71 6.42
C ASN A 101 -13.97 -10.19 6.29
N VAL A 102 -14.83 -9.63 5.44
CA VAL A 102 -15.00 -8.17 5.31
C VAL A 102 -15.60 -7.57 6.57
N ARG A 103 -16.54 -8.27 7.24
CA ARG A 103 -17.16 -7.82 8.51
C ARG A 103 -16.23 -7.88 9.71
N LEU A 104 -15.18 -8.69 9.68
CA LEU A 104 -14.31 -8.95 10.83
C LEU A 104 -13.82 -7.68 11.56
N PRO A 105 -13.35 -6.61 10.88
CA PRO A 105 -12.92 -5.40 11.57
C PRO A 105 -14.03 -4.77 12.42
N LEU A 106 -15.28 -4.85 12.01
CA LEU A 106 -16.44 -4.31 12.74
C LEU A 106 -16.77 -5.11 13.99
N GLU A 107 -16.55 -6.43 13.93
CA GLU A 107 -16.84 -7.35 15.05
C GLU A 107 -15.79 -7.23 16.15
N VAL A 108 -14.50 -7.08 15.78
CA VAL A 108 -13.41 -7.06 16.76
C VAL A 108 -13.11 -5.67 17.33
N ASN A 109 -13.59 -4.61 16.67
CA ASN A 109 -13.36 -3.24 17.11
C ASN A 109 -14.69 -2.64 17.61
N ARG A 110 -14.87 -2.61 18.93
CA ARG A 110 -15.97 -1.86 19.57
C ARG A 110 -15.58 -0.37 19.55
N ILE A 111 -15.99 0.35 18.51
CA ILE A 111 -15.74 1.80 18.41
C ILE A 111 -17.04 2.50 18.73
N ASP A 112 -17.15 3.04 19.95
CA ASP A 112 -18.27 3.86 20.36
C ASP A 112 -18.33 5.13 19.49
N GLY A 113 -19.47 5.33 18.80
CA GLY A 113 -19.76 6.55 18.03
C GLY A 113 -19.25 6.60 16.60
N ARG A 114 -18.34 5.75 16.13
CA ARG A 114 -17.95 5.70 14.72
C ARG A 114 -18.77 4.66 13.97
N ARG A 115 -19.75 5.09 13.21
CA ARG A 115 -20.46 4.22 12.27
C ARG A 115 -19.56 3.98 11.06
N PRO A 116 -19.38 2.71 10.60
CA PRO A 116 -18.73 2.45 9.33
C PRO A 116 -19.53 3.16 8.22
N ARG A 117 -18.85 3.80 7.29
CA ARG A 117 -19.51 4.53 6.20
C ARG A 117 -19.92 3.61 5.07
N PHE A 118 -19.24 2.47 4.92
CA PHE A 118 -19.60 1.42 3.99
C PHE A 118 -20.20 0.22 4.71
N ARG A 119 -21.26 -0.31 4.15
CA ARG A 119 -21.72 -1.66 4.52
C ARG A 119 -20.78 -2.68 3.89
N PRO A 120 -20.45 -3.80 4.55
CA PRO A 120 -19.61 -4.84 3.97
C PRO A 120 -20.09 -5.33 2.59
N GLN A 121 -21.40 -5.36 2.37
CA GLN A 121 -21.99 -5.72 1.08
C GLN A 121 -21.63 -4.70 -0.03
N GLU A 122 -21.72 -3.41 0.26
CA GLU A 122 -21.33 -2.34 -0.68
C GLU A 122 -19.85 -2.43 -1.07
N LEU A 123 -18.98 -2.85 -0.13
CA LEU A 123 -17.58 -3.10 -0.42
C LEU A 123 -17.36 -4.33 -1.30
N LEU A 124 -18.15 -5.40 -1.12
CA LEU A 124 -18.11 -6.55 -2.01
C LEU A 124 -18.59 -6.20 -3.43
N GLU A 125 -19.58 -5.34 -3.54
CA GLU A 125 -20.02 -4.80 -4.83
C GLU A 125 -18.90 -3.97 -5.49
N LEU A 126 -18.27 -3.08 -4.72
CA LEU A 126 -17.16 -2.24 -5.19
C LEU A 126 -16.00 -3.05 -5.77
N VAL A 127 -15.69 -4.22 -5.17
CA VAL A 127 -14.61 -5.11 -5.64
C VAL A 127 -15.11 -6.25 -6.55
N GLY A 128 -16.37 -6.22 -6.99
CA GLY A 128 -16.95 -7.18 -7.93
C GLY A 128 -17.14 -8.59 -7.36
N LEU A 129 -17.39 -8.73 -6.06
CA LEU A 129 -17.51 -10.02 -5.38
C LEU A 129 -18.85 -10.28 -4.70
N SER A 130 -19.91 -9.54 -5.04
CA SER A 130 -21.24 -9.71 -4.44
C SER A 130 -21.79 -11.13 -4.55
N ALA A 131 -21.59 -11.79 -5.71
CA ALA A 131 -22.04 -13.16 -5.97
C ALA A 131 -21.28 -14.22 -5.14
N PHE A 132 -20.16 -13.85 -4.52
CA PHE A 132 -19.30 -14.75 -3.76
C PHE A 132 -19.36 -14.49 -2.26
N ALA A 133 -20.34 -13.71 -1.77
CA ALA A 133 -20.44 -13.29 -0.37
C ALA A 133 -20.41 -14.46 0.62
N ASP A 134 -21.07 -15.57 0.28
CA ASP A 134 -21.20 -16.76 1.13
C ASP A 134 -20.12 -17.83 0.87
N TYR A 135 -19.23 -17.59 -0.09
CA TYR A 135 -18.10 -18.49 -0.37
C TYR A 135 -17.02 -18.37 0.72
N HIS A 136 -16.22 -19.43 0.85
CA HIS A 136 -15.05 -19.44 1.74
C HIS A 136 -13.77 -19.14 0.95
N PRO A 137 -12.69 -18.65 1.61
CA PRO A 137 -11.45 -18.29 0.94
C PRO A 137 -10.87 -19.37 0.01
N TYR A 138 -10.93 -20.64 0.41
CA TYR A 138 -10.40 -21.75 -0.39
C TYR A 138 -11.18 -22.01 -1.69
N GLN A 139 -12.35 -21.41 -1.86
CA GLN A 139 -13.18 -21.49 -3.10
C GLN A 139 -12.88 -20.35 -4.07
N LEU A 140 -11.97 -19.41 -3.69
CA LEU A 140 -11.65 -18.22 -4.46
C LEU A 140 -10.27 -18.34 -5.12
N SER A 141 -10.10 -17.71 -6.28
CA SER A 141 -8.78 -17.47 -6.85
C SER A 141 -7.95 -16.50 -5.98
N GLY A 142 -6.61 -16.52 -6.13
CA GLY A 142 -5.74 -15.60 -5.39
C GLY A 142 -6.10 -14.12 -5.58
N GLY A 143 -6.45 -13.71 -6.81
CA GLY A 143 -6.90 -12.35 -7.10
C GLY A 143 -8.22 -12.00 -6.42
N MET A 144 -9.17 -12.95 -6.34
CA MET A 144 -10.41 -12.75 -5.59
C MET A 144 -10.15 -12.60 -4.09
N GLN A 145 -9.26 -13.43 -3.53
CA GLN A 145 -8.88 -13.33 -2.12
C GLN A 145 -8.23 -11.96 -1.83
N GLN A 146 -7.39 -11.46 -2.72
CA GLN A 146 -6.77 -10.14 -2.58
C GLN A 146 -7.80 -9.02 -2.62
N ARG A 147 -8.83 -9.12 -3.50
CA ARG A 147 -9.95 -8.18 -3.51
C ARG A 147 -10.73 -8.16 -2.19
N VAL A 148 -10.93 -9.32 -1.58
CA VAL A 148 -11.54 -9.42 -0.24
C VAL A 148 -10.67 -8.72 0.81
N ALA A 149 -9.35 -8.88 0.77
CA ALA A 149 -8.43 -8.20 1.69
C ALA A 149 -8.47 -6.66 1.52
N ILE A 150 -8.55 -6.18 0.28
CA ILE A 150 -8.73 -4.74 -0.02
C ILE A 150 -10.08 -4.24 0.53
N ALA A 151 -11.18 -4.94 0.28
CA ALA A 151 -12.49 -4.61 0.81
C ALA A 151 -12.47 -4.54 2.35
N ARG A 152 -11.86 -5.55 3.00
CA ARG A 152 -11.69 -5.59 4.46
C ARG A 152 -10.92 -4.39 5.00
N ALA A 153 -9.86 -3.94 4.31
CA ALA A 153 -9.08 -2.79 4.71
C ALA A 153 -9.84 -1.46 4.58
N LEU A 154 -10.84 -1.39 3.69
CA LEU A 154 -11.64 -0.19 3.43
C LEU A 154 -12.82 0.00 4.37
N VAL A 155 -13.18 -0.99 5.19
CA VAL A 155 -14.42 -0.99 6.02
C VAL A 155 -14.57 0.28 6.85
N PHE A 156 -13.51 0.77 7.50
CA PHE A 156 -13.52 1.99 8.31
C PHE A 156 -13.25 3.27 7.50
N GLN A 157 -13.19 3.19 6.19
CA GLN A 157 -12.82 4.30 5.31
C GLN A 157 -11.54 5.03 5.77
N PRO A 158 -10.44 4.31 5.93
CA PRO A 158 -9.19 4.92 6.36
C PRO A 158 -8.77 6.04 5.40
N SER A 159 -8.13 7.07 5.93
CA SER A 159 -7.54 8.12 5.11
C SER A 159 -6.21 7.68 4.47
N LEU A 160 -5.56 6.67 5.05
CA LEU A 160 -4.30 6.09 4.59
C LEU A 160 -4.44 4.59 4.33
N LEU A 161 -4.04 4.16 3.12
CA LEU A 161 -3.90 2.75 2.74
C LEU A 161 -2.42 2.41 2.61
N LEU A 162 -2.00 1.39 3.33
CA LEU A 162 -0.65 0.83 3.28
C LEU A 162 -0.73 -0.55 2.63
N MET A 163 0.02 -0.77 1.55
CA MET A 163 -0.02 -2.00 0.77
C MET A 163 1.38 -2.58 0.61
N ASP A 164 1.60 -3.79 1.11
CA ASP A 164 2.88 -4.51 1.05
C ASP A 164 2.81 -5.59 -0.01
N GLU A 165 3.33 -5.33 -1.21
CA GLU A 165 3.37 -6.24 -2.36
C GLU A 165 2.03 -6.97 -2.63
N PRO A 166 0.87 -6.25 -2.70
CA PRO A 166 -0.44 -6.90 -2.68
C PRO A 166 -0.71 -7.80 -3.89
N PHE A 167 0.08 -7.71 -4.94
CA PHE A 167 -0.08 -8.52 -6.15
C PHE A 167 1.05 -9.54 -6.35
N GLY A 168 1.98 -9.66 -5.39
CA GLY A 168 3.17 -10.48 -5.52
C GLY A 168 2.90 -11.99 -5.70
N ALA A 169 1.77 -12.49 -5.22
CA ALA A 169 1.39 -13.90 -5.33
C ALA A 169 0.53 -14.22 -6.59
N LEU A 170 0.23 -13.21 -7.44
CA LEU A 170 -0.63 -13.37 -8.61
C LEU A 170 0.19 -13.64 -9.87
N ASP A 171 -0.39 -14.41 -10.81
CA ASP A 171 0.11 -14.51 -12.18
C ASP A 171 0.02 -13.15 -12.90
N GLU A 172 0.78 -12.98 -14.01
CA GLU A 172 0.93 -11.69 -14.68
C GLU A 172 -0.39 -11.14 -15.25
N ILE A 173 -1.26 -12.01 -15.78
CA ILE A 173 -2.56 -11.59 -16.36
C ILE A 173 -3.47 -11.05 -15.25
N THR A 174 -3.63 -11.83 -14.18
CA THR A 174 -4.41 -11.44 -13.01
C THR A 174 -3.84 -10.19 -12.35
N ARG A 175 -2.52 -10.07 -12.26
CA ARG A 175 -1.80 -8.91 -11.71
C ARG A 175 -2.09 -7.64 -12.50
N SER A 176 -2.03 -7.70 -13.84
CA SER A 176 -2.37 -6.56 -14.71
C SER A 176 -3.81 -6.09 -14.48
N ALA A 177 -4.78 -6.99 -14.52
CA ALA A 177 -6.17 -6.68 -14.26
C ALA A 177 -6.37 -6.04 -12.86
N MET A 178 -5.71 -6.59 -11.83
CA MET A 178 -5.82 -6.09 -10.45
C MET A 178 -5.26 -4.69 -10.26
N ARG A 179 -4.22 -4.28 -11.02
CA ARG A 179 -3.69 -2.90 -11.00
C ARG A 179 -4.76 -1.88 -11.31
N TYR A 180 -5.46 -2.07 -12.42
CA TYR A 180 -6.47 -1.12 -12.88
C TYR A 180 -7.76 -1.20 -12.05
N GLU A 181 -8.08 -2.36 -11.51
CA GLU A 181 -9.17 -2.49 -10.55
C GLU A 181 -8.89 -1.73 -9.25
N LEU A 182 -7.68 -1.83 -8.71
CA LEU A 182 -7.26 -1.04 -7.55
C LEU A 182 -7.36 0.47 -7.81
N LEU A 183 -6.90 0.92 -8.98
CA LEU A 183 -7.04 2.33 -9.38
C LEU A 183 -8.51 2.77 -9.43
N ARG A 184 -9.38 1.95 -10.00
CA ARG A 184 -10.83 2.22 -10.06
C ARG A 184 -11.41 2.34 -8.64
N VAL A 185 -11.13 1.39 -7.77
CA VAL A 185 -11.57 1.40 -6.36
C VAL A 185 -11.06 2.64 -5.64
N TRP A 186 -9.77 2.97 -5.80
CA TRP A 186 -9.19 4.16 -5.19
C TRP A 186 -9.81 5.45 -5.70
N GLN A 187 -10.04 5.59 -7.01
CA GLN A 187 -10.66 6.77 -7.62
C GLN A 187 -12.12 6.92 -7.18
N THR A 188 -12.90 5.85 -7.16
CA THR A 188 -14.32 5.87 -6.73
C THR A 188 -14.46 6.27 -5.27
N THR A 189 -13.52 5.86 -4.41
CA THR A 189 -13.55 6.19 -2.98
C THR A 189 -12.99 7.58 -2.65
N ARG A 190 -12.56 8.35 -3.68
CA ARG A 190 -11.89 9.65 -3.55
C ARG A 190 -12.84 10.85 -3.38
N SER A 191 -14.13 10.69 -3.70
CA SER A 191 -15.07 11.83 -3.85
C SER A 191 -15.24 12.68 -2.58
N ASP A 192 -15.30 12.08 -1.39
CA ASP A 192 -15.56 12.82 -0.15
C ASP A 192 -14.30 13.09 0.70
N ARG A 193 -13.34 12.18 0.65
CA ARG A 193 -12.05 12.29 1.35
C ARG A 193 -10.96 11.62 0.51
N PRO A 194 -9.98 12.36 0.00
CA PRO A 194 -8.92 11.79 -0.79
C PRO A 194 -8.12 10.78 0.04
N LYS A 195 -8.07 9.52 -0.43
CA LYS A 195 -7.28 8.47 0.21
C LYS A 195 -5.85 8.55 -0.26
N THR A 196 -4.93 8.63 0.69
CA THR A 196 -3.50 8.51 0.43
C THR A 196 -3.12 7.04 0.39
N VAL A 197 -2.25 6.66 -0.51
CA VAL A 197 -1.76 5.28 -0.64
C VAL A 197 -0.23 5.27 -0.57
N LEU A 198 0.32 4.45 0.32
CA LEU A 198 1.72 4.06 0.30
C LEU A 198 1.80 2.59 -0.12
N PHE A 199 2.33 2.36 -1.32
CA PHE A 199 2.34 1.08 -2.00
C PHE A 199 3.76 0.55 -2.12
N VAL A 200 4.03 -0.61 -1.59
CA VAL A 200 5.33 -1.27 -1.71
C VAL A 200 5.25 -2.34 -2.80
N THR A 201 6.18 -2.31 -3.72
CA THR A 201 6.28 -3.31 -4.79
C THR A 201 7.73 -3.47 -5.26
N HIS A 202 8.02 -4.57 -5.95
CA HIS A 202 9.24 -4.77 -6.73
C HIS A 202 8.97 -4.63 -8.24
N SER A 203 7.70 -4.44 -8.65
CA SER A 203 7.31 -4.29 -10.05
C SER A 203 7.36 -2.83 -10.49
N ILE A 204 8.22 -2.53 -11.46
CA ILE A 204 8.33 -1.21 -12.07
C ILE A 204 7.00 -0.83 -12.75
N ALA A 205 6.36 -1.79 -13.45
CA ALA A 205 5.11 -1.54 -14.13
C ALA A 205 3.98 -1.14 -13.15
N GLU A 206 3.87 -1.81 -12.00
CA GLU A 206 2.93 -1.44 -10.94
C GLU A 206 3.19 -0.02 -10.43
N ALA A 207 4.46 0.29 -10.14
CA ALA A 207 4.84 1.59 -9.61
C ALA A 207 4.46 2.73 -10.56
N ILE A 208 4.71 2.58 -11.86
CA ILE A 208 4.37 3.60 -12.86
C ILE A 208 2.85 3.69 -13.09
N ALA A 209 2.19 2.53 -13.27
CA ALA A 209 0.76 2.51 -13.57
C ALA A 209 -0.09 3.11 -12.45
N LEU A 210 0.28 2.88 -11.18
CA LEU A 210 -0.54 3.24 -10.04
C LEU A 210 -0.24 4.65 -9.50
N SER A 211 1.03 5.09 -9.51
CA SER A 211 1.50 6.15 -8.62
C SER A 211 1.54 7.52 -9.25
N ASP A 212 1.38 8.53 -8.41
CA ASP A 212 1.71 9.92 -8.74
C ASP A 212 3.23 10.17 -8.56
N ARG A 213 3.85 9.44 -7.61
CA ARG A 213 5.28 9.47 -7.35
C ARG A 213 5.83 8.09 -7.04
N VAL A 214 7.06 7.81 -7.49
CA VAL A 214 7.81 6.60 -7.19
C VAL A 214 9.06 6.94 -6.39
N VAL A 215 9.20 6.34 -5.22
CA VAL A 215 10.37 6.45 -4.34
C VAL A 215 11.23 5.22 -4.55
N VAL A 216 12.48 5.41 -4.95
CA VAL A 216 13.45 4.34 -5.14
C VAL A 216 14.34 4.24 -3.91
N LEU A 217 14.42 3.06 -3.31
CA LEU A 217 15.31 2.81 -2.18
C LEU A 217 16.62 2.16 -2.63
N THR A 218 17.72 2.54 -1.95
CA THR A 218 19.02 1.85 -2.06
C THR A 218 18.92 0.41 -1.54
N PRO A 219 19.84 -0.49 -1.92
CA PRO A 219 20.08 -1.74 -1.20
C PRO A 219 20.30 -1.48 0.29
N ARG A 220 20.21 -2.54 1.09
CA ARG A 220 20.32 -2.43 2.55
C ARG A 220 21.67 -1.87 3.01
N PRO A 221 21.67 -0.89 3.92
CA PRO A 221 20.51 -0.24 4.57
C PRO A 221 19.77 0.69 3.63
N GLY A 222 18.41 0.53 3.61
CA GLY A 222 17.54 1.31 2.72
C GLY A 222 17.56 2.80 3.06
N GLN A 223 17.82 3.62 2.05
CA GLN A 223 17.75 5.07 2.05
C GLN A 223 16.98 5.51 0.80
N VAL A 224 16.43 6.71 0.78
CA VAL A 224 15.85 7.27 -0.45
C VAL A 224 16.98 7.60 -1.42
N ARG A 225 16.99 6.92 -2.55
CA ARG A 225 17.94 7.16 -3.65
C ARG A 225 17.44 8.25 -4.59
N ALA A 226 16.18 8.11 -5.00
CA ALA A 226 15.55 9.03 -5.94
C ALA A 226 14.04 9.07 -5.69
N VAL A 227 13.42 10.18 -6.11
CA VAL A 227 11.97 10.34 -6.14
C VAL A 227 11.60 10.81 -7.55
N ILE A 228 10.79 10.01 -8.24
CA ILE A 228 10.36 10.26 -9.62
C ILE A 228 8.88 10.63 -9.64
N ASN A 229 8.55 11.79 -10.19
CA ASN A 229 7.17 12.18 -10.43
C ASN A 229 6.65 11.50 -11.70
N ILE A 230 5.47 10.89 -11.63
CA ILE A 230 4.85 10.18 -12.75
C ILE A 230 3.76 11.06 -13.35
N GLU A 231 4.12 11.83 -14.34
CA GLU A 231 3.23 12.78 -15.04
C GLU A 231 2.44 12.10 -16.16
N LEU A 232 1.80 10.96 -15.83
CA LEU A 232 0.90 10.27 -16.73
C LEU A 232 -0.55 10.68 -16.42
N PRO A 233 -1.39 10.95 -17.44
CA PRO A 233 -2.76 11.39 -17.24
C PRO A 233 -3.61 10.34 -16.50
N ARG A 234 -4.65 10.77 -15.81
CA ARG A 234 -5.69 9.92 -15.23
C ARG A 234 -7.02 10.18 -15.95
N PRO A 235 -7.92 9.20 -16.12
CA PRO A 235 -7.80 7.81 -15.66
C PRO A 235 -6.74 7.04 -16.46
N ARG A 236 -6.07 6.10 -15.80
CA ARG A 236 -5.07 5.22 -16.42
C ARG A 236 -5.67 3.85 -16.69
N ASP A 237 -5.36 3.29 -17.83
CA ASP A 237 -5.74 1.96 -18.28
C ASP A 237 -4.54 1.21 -18.88
N GLU A 238 -4.74 -0.04 -19.26
CA GLU A 238 -3.70 -0.92 -19.78
C GLU A 238 -3.02 -0.38 -21.06
N SER A 239 -3.71 0.43 -21.87
CA SER A 239 -3.15 0.99 -23.11
C SER A 239 -1.97 1.92 -22.83
N LEU A 240 -1.96 2.54 -21.65
CA LEU A 240 -0.92 3.46 -21.22
C LEU A 240 0.46 2.79 -21.13
N GLU A 241 0.52 1.48 -20.84
CA GLU A 241 1.78 0.73 -20.73
C GLU A 241 2.55 0.65 -22.04
N ARG A 242 1.90 0.91 -23.18
CA ARG A 242 2.50 0.94 -24.52
C ARG A 242 2.96 2.34 -24.94
N SER A 243 2.70 3.37 -24.12
CA SER A 243 3.09 4.73 -24.45
C SER A 243 4.61 4.92 -24.28
N SER A 244 5.20 5.79 -25.12
CA SER A 244 6.62 6.15 -25.01
C SER A 244 6.98 6.66 -23.62
N ARG A 245 6.16 7.54 -23.05
CA ARG A 245 6.38 8.08 -21.69
C ARG A 245 6.42 6.98 -20.62
N PHE A 246 5.57 5.97 -20.71
CA PHE A 246 5.60 4.84 -19.77
C PHE A 246 6.90 4.06 -19.90
N LEU A 247 7.35 3.81 -21.14
CA LEU A 247 8.59 3.10 -21.43
C LEU A 247 9.81 3.89 -20.97
N ASP A 248 9.80 5.22 -21.10
CA ASP A 248 10.87 6.11 -20.62
C ASP A 248 10.99 6.03 -19.09
N TYR A 249 9.88 6.14 -18.34
CA TYR A 249 9.88 5.95 -16.89
C TYR A 249 10.36 4.54 -16.50
N ALA A 250 9.94 3.53 -17.25
CA ALA A 250 10.37 2.15 -16.97
C ALA A 250 11.88 1.97 -17.16
N GLN A 251 12.46 2.63 -18.17
CA GLN A 251 13.90 2.60 -18.40
C GLN A 251 14.68 3.38 -17.33
N GLU A 252 14.18 4.56 -16.93
CA GLU A 252 14.77 5.37 -15.86
C GLU A 252 14.82 4.59 -14.54
N LEU A 253 13.67 4.02 -14.13
CA LEU A 253 13.58 3.23 -12.89
C LEU A 253 14.45 1.96 -12.93
N ARG A 254 14.57 1.30 -14.11
CA ARG A 254 15.48 0.16 -14.28
C ARG A 254 16.93 0.58 -14.07
N ASN A 255 17.34 1.72 -14.60
CA ASN A 255 18.70 2.22 -14.45
C ASN A 255 19.02 2.52 -12.98
N LEU A 256 18.10 3.22 -12.29
CA LEU A 256 18.22 3.51 -10.87
C LEU A 256 18.31 2.24 -9.99
N LEU A 257 17.67 1.15 -10.38
CA LEU A 257 17.73 -0.12 -9.63
C LEU A 257 18.96 -0.96 -9.97
N LYS A 258 19.59 -0.78 -11.15
CA LYS A 258 20.76 -1.57 -11.59
C LYS A 258 22.10 -1.03 -11.11
N GLU A 259 22.27 0.28 -10.93
CA GLU A 259 23.53 0.94 -10.64
C GLU A 259 24.23 0.51 -9.33
N GLU A 260 23.71 -0.48 -8.60
CA GLU A 260 24.27 -0.99 -7.35
C GLU A 260 24.31 -2.53 -7.27
N SER A 261 24.33 -3.22 -8.42
CA SER A 261 24.81 -4.61 -8.40
C SER A 261 26.34 -4.58 -8.37
N PRO A 262 26.99 -5.06 -7.27
CA PRO A 262 28.44 -5.14 -7.20
C PRO A 262 29.01 -6.12 -8.23
#